data_f190681099cfaf9b0fb341d58ac86e20
#
_entry.id   f190681099cfaf9b0fb341d58ac86e20
#
_cell.length_a   1.000
_cell.length_b   1.000
_cell.length_c   1.000
_cell.angle_alpha   90.00
_cell.angle_beta   90.00
_cell.angle_gamma   90.00
#
_symmetry.space_group_name_H-M   'P 1'
#
loop_
_entity.id
_entity.type
_entity.pdbx_description
1 polymer ?
#
loop_
_entity_poly.entity_id
_entity_poly.type
_entity_poly.pdbx_seq_one_letter_code
_entity_poly.pdbx_strand_id
1 'polypeptide(L)'
;MKSILNILLIILSSSSLILAQENIFLKRSYWKSNPSIENVKKFISEGNDPSELNRYAFDSVVYALLEKTNDDTINYLLTLEGNGIEKKTHDSRTYIFWAAYKGNIEIMKRLIEKGAKMNLRDSHGNTPVTFAAATGQKNTEVYELFEKYGVILGDEVNKNGVNSLLLIAPYLKTENELNYFISKGFDIKSRDPKGNNIFNYAVKSGNISFLKLLLKKGISPNIINIEGGNAVLYASKGLRNFQNPIETYKYLKSLGLAVNVTGDNGQNPLHTIAKKNNDLDIFSFFMKEGVDINLQDNEGVSPFMNAANSNELRVVEFLIDHVKNLNAKNKNGQSALSMAVSNNSSKVIDFLLTKGCDIHLKDTKGNTLAFYLVNTFEKSDEKSFEKKLKILINRGLSMNQNQSDGNSLLHIAAKKNNLELLRRLSQFGIDINAVNNSGYTVLHLASMMAKDESIIKYLLNEGADKNIKTEFDETAFTLAQENELLKNKNIEYLK
;
A
#
# COMPACT_ATOMS: atom_id res chain seq x y z
N MET A 1 -75.48 15.46 -25.68
CA MET A 1 -75.09 15.00 -24.46
C MET A 1 -73.63 14.66 -24.60
N LYS A 2 -72.84 15.54 -24.10
CA LYS A 2 -71.37 15.63 -24.41
C LYS A 2 -70.61 14.85 -23.40
N SER A 3 -69.90 13.79 -23.83
CA SER A 3 -68.90 13.05 -23.06
C SER A 3 -67.58 13.83 -23.05
N ILE A 4 -67.16 14.17 -21.87
CA ILE A 4 -65.86 14.81 -21.63
C ILE A 4 -64.80 13.69 -21.52
N LEU A 5 -63.90 13.64 -22.48
CA LEU A 5 -62.77 12.74 -22.49
C LEU A 5 -61.64 13.34 -21.62
N ASN A 6 -61.45 12.80 -20.43
CA ASN A 6 -60.33 13.15 -19.58
C ASN A 6 -59.08 12.41 -20.09
N ILE A 7 -58.19 13.14 -20.73
CA ILE A 7 -56.84 12.65 -21.05
C ILE A 7 -55.99 12.82 -19.80
N LEU A 8 -55.71 11.69 -19.14
CA LEU A 8 -54.74 11.61 -18.04
C LEU A 8 -53.33 11.59 -18.66
N LEU A 9 -52.65 12.73 -18.59
CA LEU A 9 -51.22 12.81 -18.94
C LEU A 9 -50.43 12.16 -17.82
N ILE A 10 -50.04 10.92 -17.98
CA ILE A 10 -49.05 10.25 -17.10
C ILE A 10 -47.69 10.81 -17.49
N ILE A 11 -47.21 11.78 -16.72
CA ILE A 11 -45.79 12.17 -16.75
C ILE A 11 -45.02 11.05 -16.07
N LEU A 12 -44.51 10.13 -16.85
CA LEU A 12 -43.44 9.22 -16.42
C LEU A 12 -42.19 10.08 -16.15
N SER A 13 -42.03 10.54 -14.94
CA SER A 13 -40.68 10.97 -14.47
C SER A 13 -39.80 9.74 -14.42
N SER A 14 -39.09 9.47 -15.51
CA SER A 14 -37.95 8.61 -15.50
C SER A 14 -36.88 9.25 -14.59
N SER A 15 -36.93 8.95 -13.31
CA SER A 15 -35.77 9.09 -12.44
C SER A 15 -34.74 8.08 -12.94
N SER A 16 -34.00 8.49 -13.97
CA SER A 16 -32.75 7.85 -14.30
C SER A 16 -31.89 7.92 -13.01
N LEU A 17 -31.74 6.79 -12.32
CA LEU A 17 -30.62 6.55 -11.44
C LEU A 17 -29.38 6.84 -12.29
N ILE A 18 -28.86 8.04 -12.18
CA ILE A 18 -27.52 8.36 -12.66
C ILE A 18 -26.61 7.54 -11.72
N LEU A 19 -26.36 6.28 -12.08
CA LEU A 19 -25.17 5.60 -11.63
C LEU A 19 -24.04 6.54 -12.02
N ALA A 20 -23.36 7.12 -11.05
CA ALA A 20 -22.20 7.97 -11.31
C ALA A 20 -21.29 7.20 -12.25
N GLN A 21 -21.27 7.61 -13.52
CA GLN A 21 -20.44 6.96 -14.52
C GLN A 21 -19.00 7.12 -14.06
N GLU A 22 -18.34 6.00 -13.80
CA GLU A 22 -16.95 6.00 -13.36
C GLU A 22 -16.10 6.71 -14.43
N ASN A 23 -15.40 7.78 -14.04
CA ASN A 23 -14.60 8.58 -14.96
C ASN A 23 -13.60 7.69 -15.72
N ILE A 24 -13.76 7.64 -17.06
CA ILE A 24 -12.92 6.81 -17.94
C ILE A 24 -11.44 7.17 -17.83
N PHE A 25 -11.12 8.44 -17.58
CA PHE A 25 -9.76 8.93 -17.47
C PHE A 25 -9.01 8.40 -16.25
N LEU A 26 -9.73 7.90 -15.26
CA LEU A 26 -9.16 7.22 -14.09
C LEU A 26 -8.90 5.72 -14.33
N LYS A 27 -9.26 5.21 -15.52
CA LYS A 27 -8.98 3.82 -15.92
C LYS A 27 -7.66 3.73 -16.70
N ARG A 28 -6.68 3.12 -16.09
CA ARG A 28 -5.35 2.94 -16.72
C ARG A 28 -5.40 2.21 -18.07
N SER A 29 -6.36 1.28 -18.23
CA SER A 29 -6.58 0.55 -19.49
C SER A 29 -6.97 1.45 -20.65
N TYR A 30 -7.67 2.57 -20.40
CA TYR A 30 -7.99 3.55 -21.41
C TYR A 30 -6.72 4.17 -22.03
N TRP A 31 -5.78 4.59 -21.18
CA TRP A 31 -4.53 5.21 -21.65
C TRP A 31 -3.60 4.21 -22.34
N LYS A 32 -3.66 2.92 -21.96
CA LYS A 32 -2.94 1.85 -22.65
C LYS A 32 -3.39 1.67 -24.11
N SER A 33 -4.62 2.07 -24.46
CA SER A 33 -5.12 2.03 -25.84
C SER A 33 -4.57 3.15 -26.72
N ASN A 34 -3.75 4.04 -26.18
CA ASN A 34 -3.15 5.20 -26.85
C ASN A 34 -4.21 6.10 -27.55
N PRO A 35 -5.18 6.67 -26.78
CA PRO A 35 -6.28 7.44 -27.33
C PRO A 35 -5.80 8.71 -28.02
N SER A 36 -6.51 9.10 -29.09
CA SER A 36 -6.29 10.38 -29.77
C SER A 36 -6.90 11.56 -29.01
N ILE A 37 -6.53 12.79 -29.37
CA ILE A 37 -7.10 14.01 -28.80
C ILE A 37 -8.62 14.04 -29.01
N GLU A 38 -9.13 13.59 -30.16
CA GLU A 38 -10.56 13.53 -30.48
C GLU A 38 -11.30 12.59 -29.51
N ASN A 39 -10.70 11.43 -29.21
CA ASN A 39 -11.26 10.50 -28.22
C ASN A 39 -11.33 11.13 -26.83
N VAL A 40 -10.29 11.86 -26.42
CA VAL A 40 -10.27 12.57 -25.14
C VAL A 40 -11.35 13.65 -25.10
N LYS A 41 -11.44 14.49 -26.15
CA LYS A 41 -12.48 15.54 -26.27
C LYS A 41 -13.88 14.95 -26.20
N LYS A 42 -14.13 13.83 -26.87
CA LYS A 42 -15.41 13.13 -26.83
C LYS A 42 -15.79 12.78 -25.40
N PHE A 43 -14.90 12.11 -24.65
CA PHE A 43 -15.21 11.73 -23.27
C PHE A 43 -15.34 12.92 -22.31
N ILE A 44 -14.63 14.03 -22.55
CA ILE A 44 -14.85 15.27 -21.81
C ILE A 44 -16.29 15.79 -22.07
N SER A 45 -16.75 15.78 -23.33
CA SER A 45 -18.11 16.21 -23.66
C SER A 45 -19.21 15.29 -23.07
N GLU A 46 -18.86 14.06 -22.74
CA GLU A 46 -19.72 13.08 -22.04
C GLU A 46 -19.66 13.23 -20.49
N GLY A 47 -18.98 14.27 -19.97
CA GLY A 47 -18.94 14.60 -18.55
C GLY A 47 -17.79 13.99 -17.76
N ASN A 48 -16.79 13.38 -18.42
CA ASN A 48 -15.62 12.89 -17.73
C ASN A 48 -14.64 14.05 -17.47
N ASP A 49 -14.18 14.20 -16.21
CA ASP A 49 -13.23 15.25 -15.83
C ASP A 49 -11.77 14.74 -16.00
N PRO A 50 -10.98 15.35 -16.93
CA PRO A 50 -9.60 14.96 -17.14
C PRO A 50 -8.66 15.39 -16.00
N SER A 51 -9.13 16.24 -15.08
CA SER A 51 -8.34 16.74 -13.96
C SER A 51 -8.63 16.01 -12.65
N GLU A 52 -9.65 15.16 -12.60
CA GLU A 52 -10.02 14.43 -11.40
C GLU A 52 -8.88 13.52 -10.91
N LEU A 53 -8.66 13.52 -9.60
CA LEU A 53 -7.74 12.60 -8.93
C LEU A 53 -8.52 11.40 -8.37
N ASN A 54 -8.04 10.19 -8.63
CA ASN A 54 -8.59 9.03 -7.93
C ASN A 54 -8.14 8.99 -6.46
N ARG A 55 -8.65 8.02 -5.69
CA ARG A 55 -8.31 7.84 -4.25
C ARG A 55 -6.81 7.73 -3.95
N TYR A 56 -5.99 7.45 -4.95
CA TYR A 56 -4.53 7.38 -4.84
C TYR A 56 -3.82 8.60 -5.42
N ALA A 57 -4.58 9.65 -5.75
CA ALA A 57 -4.09 10.87 -6.38
C ALA A 57 -3.41 10.65 -7.74
N PHE A 58 -3.88 9.70 -8.56
CA PHE A 58 -3.54 9.60 -9.97
C PHE A 58 -4.63 10.25 -10.81
N ASP A 59 -4.21 10.96 -11.88
CA ASP A 59 -5.08 11.59 -12.87
C ASP A 59 -4.79 11.12 -14.30
N SER A 60 -5.47 11.75 -15.26
CA SER A 60 -5.34 11.48 -16.68
C SER A 60 -3.90 11.66 -17.19
N VAL A 61 -3.21 12.75 -16.80
CA VAL A 61 -1.85 13.07 -17.25
C VAL A 61 -0.86 12.02 -16.75
N VAL A 62 -0.97 11.67 -15.47
CA VAL A 62 -0.09 10.64 -14.87
C VAL A 62 -0.30 9.30 -15.55
N TYR A 63 -1.55 8.87 -15.77
CA TYR A 63 -1.80 7.61 -16.46
C TYR A 63 -1.34 7.63 -17.92
N ALA A 64 -1.57 8.73 -18.65
CA ALA A 64 -1.07 8.88 -20.00
C ALA A 64 0.48 8.77 -20.07
N LEU A 65 1.20 9.42 -19.14
CA LEU A 65 2.66 9.27 -19.01
C LEU A 65 3.06 7.82 -18.68
N LEU A 66 2.39 7.20 -17.72
CA LEU A 66 2.71 5.82 -17.30
C LEU A 66 2.51 4.81 -18.42
N GLU A 67 1.48 4.98 -19.25
CA GLU A 67 1.17 4.06 -20.35
C GLU A 67 1.84 4.46 -21.68
N LYS A 68 2.64 5.54 -21.68
CA LYS A 68 3.34 6.06 -22.85
C LYS A 68 2.37 6.42 -24.01
N THR A 69 1.25 7.04 -23.66
CA THR A 69 0.34 7.66 -24.64
C THR A 69 1.13 8.66 -25.49
N ASN A 70 0.70 8.89 -26.72
CA ASN A 70 1.39 9.81 -27.63
C ASN A 70 1.51 11.23 -27.03
N ASP A 71 2.59 11.91 -27.36
CA ASP A 71 2.95 13.19 -26.75
C ASP A 71 1.95 14.30 -27.07
N ASP A 72 1.30 14.27 -28.25
CA ASP A 72 0.29 15.25 -28.62
C ASP A 72 -0.92 15.18 -27.69
N THR A 73 -1.39 13.98 -27.36
CA THR A 73 -2.48 13.78 -26.39
C THR A 73 -2.07 14.21 -24.99
N ILE A 74 -0.84 13.88 -24.53
CA ILE A 74 -0.34 14.34 -23.23
C ILE A 74 -0.23 15.88 -23.22
N ASN A 75 0.28 16.47 -24.29
CA ASN A 75 0.37 17.92 -24.45
C ASN A 75 -1.00 18.60 -24.42
N TYR A 76 -2.01 18.00 -25.04
CA TYR A 76 -3.38 18.49 -24.98
C TYR A 76 -3.91 18.45 -23.54
N LEU A 77 -3.73 17.34 -22.81
CA LEU A 77 -4.13 17.23 -21.41
C LEU A 77 -3.49 18.32 -20.53
N LEU A 78 -2.22 18.65 -20.76
CA LEU A 78 -1.48 19.71 -20.06
C LEU A 78 -1.97 21.14 -20.38
N THR A 79 -2.89 21.31 -21.33
CA THR A 79 -3.54 22.60 -21.61
C THR A 79 -4.88 22.75 -20.91
N LEU A 80 -5.43 21.67 -20.37
CA LEU A 80 -6.74 21.69 -19.74
C LEU A 80 -6.67 22.27 -18.33
N GLU A 81 -7.74 22.94 -17.94
CA GLU A 81 -7.89 23.48 -16.59
C GLU A 81 -7.78 22.34 -15.55
N GLY A 82 -7.16 22.62 -14.41
CA GLY A 82 -6.91 21.63 -13.36
C GLY A 82 -5.69 20.71 -13.58
N ASN A 83 -5.03 20.77 -14.76
CA ASN A 83 -3.82 20.02 -15.09
C ASN A 83 -2.56 20.91 -15.14
N GLY A 84 -2.45 21.83 -14.18
CA GLY A 84 -1.28 22.71 -14.07
C GLY A 84 0.02 21.94 -13.77
N ILE A 85 1.16 22.49 -14.24
CA ILE A 85 2.49 21.86 -14.16
C ILE A 85 2.95 21.56 -12.71
N GLU A 86 2.45 22.31 -11.74
CA GLU A 86 2.76 22.17 -10.30
C GLU A 86 1.71 21.32 -9.56
N LYS A 87 0.72 20.74 -10.27
CA LYS A 87 -0.29 19.88 -9.66
C LYS A 87 0.38 18.71 -8.95
N LYS A 88 0.04 18.56 -7.66
CA LYS A 88 0.51 17.44 -6.85
C LYS A 88 -0.37 16.21 -7.08
N THR A 89 0.27 15.14 -7.49
CA THR A 89 -0.33 13.83 -7.70
C THR A 89 0.17 12.83 -6.67
N HIS A 90 0.05 11.54 -6.92
CA HIS A 90 0.48 10.47 -6.02
C HIS A 90 1.87 10.74 -5.41
N ASP A 91 1.98 10.62 -4.09
CA ASP A 91 3.18 10.94 -3.31
C ASP A 91 3.67 12.38 -3.48
N SER A 92 2.76 13.34 -3.70
CA SER A 92 3.08 14.76 -3.91
C SER A 92 3.98 15.04 -5.11
N ARG A 93 4.06 14.12 -6.09
CA ARG A 93 4.83 14.29 -7.33
C ARG A 93 4.09 15.17 -8.31
N THR A 94 4.82 16.11 -8.92
CA THR A 94 4.35 16.85 -10.09
C THR A 94 4.65 16.08 -11.39
N TYR A 95 4.11 16.52 -12.52
CA TYR A 95 4.24 15.78 -13.79
C TYR A 95 5.68 15.57 -14.26
N ILE A 96 6.62 16.45 -13.87
CA ILE A 96 8.04 16.31 -14.23
C ILE A 96 8.67 15.04 -13.64
N PHE A 97 8.24 14.61 -12.44
CA PHE A 97 8.68 13.34 -11.84
C PHE A 97 8.28 12.14 -12.72
N TRP A 98 7.04 12.15 -13.19
CA TRP A 98 6.49 11.06 -13.99
C TRP A 98 7.07 11.00 -15.40
N ALA A 99 7.26 12.16 -16.03
CA ALA A 99 7.92 12.27 -17.34
C ALA A 99 9.37 11.79 -17.25
N ALA A 100 10.13 12.19 -16.21
CA ALA A 100 11.49 11.73 -15.96
C ALA A 100 11.55 10.22 -15.69
N TYR A 101 10.64 9.70 -14.85
CA TYR A 101 10.54 8.26 -14.60
C TYR A 101 10.34 7.45 -15.86
N LYS A 102 9.51 7.94 -16.77
CA LYS A 102 9.20 7.25 -18.05
C LYS A 102 10.20 7.54 -19.15
N GLY A 103 11.11 8.49 -18.94
CA GLY A 103 12.11 8.92 -19.93
C GLY A 103 11.47 9.63 -21.13
N ASN A 104 10.35 10.31 -20.91
CA ASN A 104 9.68 11.08 -21.96
C ASN A 104 10.32 12.47 -22.07
N ILE A 105 11.33 12.57 -22.94
CA ILE A 105 12.17 13.76 -23.12
C ILE A 105 11.37 14.95 -23.65
N GLU A 106 10.44 14.73 -24.58
CA GLU A 106 9.64 15.81 -25.18
C GLU A 106 8.70 16.45 -24.16
N ILE A 107 8.04 15.63 -23.35
CA ILE A 107 7.17 16.16 -22.28
C ILE A 107 8.02 16.80 -21.17
N MET A 108 9.19 16.24 -20.83
CA MET A 108 10.10 16.88 -19.88
C MET A 108 10.52 18.28 -20.34
N LYS A 109 10.98 18.43 -21.60
CA LYS A 109 11.35 19.73 -22.18
C LYS A 109 10.20 20.72 -22.04
N ARG A 110 8.99 20.32 -22.48
CA ARG A 110 7.81 21.19 -22.43
C ARG A 110 7.43 21.61 -21.01
N LEU A 111 7.51 20.69 -20.05
CA LEU A 111 7.23 21.00 -18.64
C LEU A 111 8.25 21.99 -18.07
N ILE A 112 9.54 21.79 -18.36
CA ILE A 112 10.62 22.69 -17.91
C ILE A 112 10.49 24.07 -18.54
N GLU A 113 10.24 24.15 -19.85
CA GLU A 113 10.03 25.42 -20.57
C GLU A 113 8.80 26.19 -20.06
N LYS A 114 7.80 25.48 -19.53
CA LYS A 114 6.65 26.10 -18.85
C LYS A 114 6.93 26.47 -17.39
N GLY A 115 8.15 26.23 -16.89
CA GLY A 115 8.59 26.60 -15.54
C GLY A 115 8.37 25.53 -14.48
N ALA A 116 8.27 24.26 -14.86
CA ALA A 116 8.21 23.16 -13.87
C ALA A 116 9.45 23.18 -12.98
N LYS A 117 9.24 23.15 -11.67
CA LYS A 117 10.33 23.17 -10.69
C LYS A 117 11.01 21.81 -10.60
N MET A 118 12.32 21.78 -10.83
CA MET A 118 13.13 20.56 -10.81
C MET A 118 13.69 20.21 -9.42
N ASN A 119 13.58 21.12 -8.44
CA ASN A 119 14.08 20.97 -7.08
C ASN A 119 13.01 20.60 -6.04
N LEU A 120 11.77 20.38 -6.47
CA LEU A 120 10.71 19.92 -5.57
C LEU A 120 11.02 18.52 -5.05
N ARG A 121 10.54 18.24 -3.84
CA ARG A 121 10.66 16.91 -3.26
C ARG A 121 9.29 16.24 -3.14
N ASP A 122 9.22 14.96 -3.51
CA ASP A 122 8.06 14.11 -3.29
C ASP A 122 7.90 13.77 -1.79
N SER A 123 6.82 13.10 -1.40
CA SER A 123 6.59 12.69 0.00
C SER A 123 7.67 11.76 0.57
N HIS A 124 8.43 11.09 -0.31
CA HIS A 124 9.59 10.28 0.06
C HIS A 124 10.90 11.07 0.08
N GLY A 125 10.85 12.36 -0.28
CA GLY A 125 11.98 13.28 -0.28
C GLY A 125 12.92 13.12 -1.47
N ASN A 126 12.46 12.52 -2.57
CA ASN A 126 13.21 12.51 -3.82
C ASN A 126 12.97 13.78 -4.61
N THR A 127 13.98 14.27 -5.32
CA THR A 127 13.82 15.20 -6.44
C THR A 127 13.44 14.45 -7.71
N PRO A 128 13.00 15.11 -8.80
CA PRO A 128 12.76 14.42 -10.07
C PRO A 128 13.94 13.59 -10.56
N VAL A 129 15.18 14.06 -10.37
CA VAL A 129 16.42 13.35 -10.73
C VAL A 129 16.63 12.11 -9.86
N THR A 130 16.56 12.26 -8.54
CA THR A 130 16.76 11.13 -7.63
C THR A 130 15.62 10.13 -7.71
N PHE A 131 14.40 10.55 -8.05
CA PHE A 131 13.27 9.64 -8.31
C PHE A 131 13.51 8.84 -9.59
N ALA A 132 13.95 9.48 -10.69
CA ALA A 132 14.31 8.79 -11.93
C ALA A 132 15.38 7.72 -11.66
N ALA A 133 16.46 8.07 -10.93
CA ALA A 133 17.51 7.13 -10.56
C ALA A 133 16.99 5.99 -9.68
N ALA A 134 16.23 6.28 -8.64
CA ALA A 134 15.68 5.29 -7.71
C ALA A 134 14.70 4.31 -8.37
N THR A 135 14.10 4.70 -9.49
CA THR A 135 13.18 3.87 -10.29
C THR A 135 13.87 3.19 -11.48
N GLY A 136 15.18 3.35 -11.63
CA GLY A 136 15.99 2.64 -12.62
C GLY A 136 15.96 3.27 -14.01
N GLN A 137 15.72 4.56 -14.12
CA GLN A 137 15.78 5.26 -15.39
C GLN A 137 17.23 5.35 -15.88
N LYS A 138 17.55 4.64 -16.98
CA LYS A 138 18.89 4.58 -17.56
C LYS A 138 19.06 5.41 -18.84
N ASN A 139 18.00 6.03 -19.35
CA ASN A 139 18.12 6.95 -20.47
C ASN A 139 18.92 8.18 -20.04
N THR A 140 20.14 8.32 -20.59
CA THR A 140 21.07 9.41 -20.24
C THR A 140 20.52 10.77 -20.59
N GLU A 141 19.71 10.89 -21.67
CA GLU A 141 19.08 12.14 -22.07
C GLU A 141 18.19 12.77 -20.97
N VAL A 142 17.63 11.95 -20.07
CA VAL A 142 16.87 12.45 -18.93
C VAL A 142 17.77 13.28 -18.02
N TYR A 143 18.96 12.77 -17.69
CA TYR A 143 19.91 13.43 -16.81
C TYR A 143 20.57 14.64 -17.51
N GLU A 144 20.91 14.50 -18.80
CA GLU A 144 21.46 15.58 -19.63
C GLU A 144 20.51 16.75 -19.77
N LEU A 145 19.19 16.44 -19.84
CA LEU A 145 18.17 17.49 -19.89
C LEU A 145 18.11 18.28 -18.58
N PHE A 146 18.14 17.62 -17.43
CA PHE A 146 18.20 18.29 -16.15
C PHE A 146 19.45 19.15 -16.01
N GLU A 147 20.61 18.62 -16.40
CA GLU A 147 21.90 19.33 -16.39
C GLU A 147 21.86 20.57 -17.30
N LYS A 148 21.32 20.43 -18.53
CA LYS A 148 21.13 21.53 -19.48
C LYS A 148 20.35 22.71 -18.91
N TYR A 149 19.39 22.42 -18.01
CA TYR A 149 18.57 23.44 -17.35
C TYR A 149 19.06 23.77 -15.93
N GLY A 150 20.35 23.53 -15.65
CA GLY A 150 21.06 24.03 -14.49
C GLY A 150 21.02 23.17 -13.24
N VAL A 151 20.59 21.91 -13.33
CA VAL A 151 20.70 20.97 -12.21
C VAL A 151 22.13 20.42 -12.17
N ILE A 152 22.80 20.58 -11.01
CA ILE A 152 24.12 19.96 -10.78
C ILE A 152 23.87 18.54 -10.31
N LEU A 153 24.01 17.57 -11.21
CA LEU A 153 23.66 16.16 -10.94
C LEU A 153 24.39 15.58 -9.72
N GLY A 154 25.66 15.92 -9.55
CA GLY A 154 26.49 15.44 -8.43
C GLY A 154 26.00 15.88 -7.05
N ASP A 155 25.30 17.02 -6.98
CA ASP A 155 24.73 17.57 -5.74
C ASP A 155 23.34 17.02 -5.42
N GLU A 156 22.71 16.34 -6.38
CA GLU A 156 21.37 15.81 -6.24
C GLU A 156 21.32 14.60 -5.29
N VAL A 157 20.76 14.83 -4.12
CA VAL A 157 20.51 13.78 -3.11
C VAL A 157 19.06 13.78 -2.68
N ASN A 158 18.54 12.62 -2.31
CA ASN A 158 17.23 12.54 -1.67
C ASN A 158 17.29 13.01 -0.21
N LYS A 159 16.13 13.03 0.51
CA LYS A 159 16.09 13.48 1.92
C LYS A 159 17.02 12.69 2.86
N ASN A 160 17.40 11.48 2.47
CA ASN A 160 18.30 10.62 3.25
C ASN A 160 19.77 10.83 2.86
N GLY A 161 20.10 11.83 2.04
CA GLY A 161 21.46 12.12 1.59
C GLY A 161 22.02 11.12 0.58
N VAL A 162 21.17 10.32 -0.07
CA VAL A 162 21.58 9.32 -1.05
C VAL A 162 21.63 9.93 -2.44
N ASN A 163 22.76 9.87 -3.12
CA ASN A 163 22.93 10.41 -4.47
C ASN A 163 22.38 9.49 -5.56
N SER A 164 22.25 10.04 -6.77
CA SER A 164 21.64 9.34 -7.89
C SER A 164 22.44 8.11 -8.35
N LEU A 165 23.79 8.11 -8.23
CA LEU A 165 24.62 6.94 -8.56
C LEU A 165 24.30 5.74 -7.64
N LEU A 166 24.18 5.97 -6.34
CA LEU A 166 23.81 4.92 -5.39
C LEU A 166 22.38 4.41 -5.63
N LEU A 167 21.46 5.32 -5.92
CA LEU A 167 20.05 4.98 -6.16
C LEU A 167 19.87 4.13 -7.43
N ILE A 168 20.61 4.43 -8.51
CA ILE A 168 20.52 3.70 -9.78
C ILE A 168 21.35 2.41 -9.80
N ALA A 169 22.32 2.26 -8.92
CA ALA A 169 23.24 1.13 -8.91
C ALA A 169 22.60 -0.26 -9.05
N PRO A 170 21.41 -0.54 -8.44
CA PRO A 170 20.74 -1.82 -8.64
C PRO A 170 20.33 -2.13 -10.08
N TYR A 171 20.24 -1.12 -10.93
CA TYR A 171 19.76 -1.24 -12.31
C TYR A 171 20.90 -1.22 -13.33
N LEU A 172 22.11 -0.81 -12.94
CA LEU A 172 23.29 -0.80 -13.80
C LEU A 172 23.77 -2.24 -14.07
N LYS A 173 24.20 -2.49 -15.32
CA LYS A 173 24.64 -3.83 -15.75
C LYS A 173 26.03 -3.83 -16.38
N THR A 174 26.44 -2.69 -16.95
CA THR A 174 27.67 -2.58 -17.74
C THR A 174 28.58 -1.49 -17.24
N GLU A 175 29.85 -1.57 -17.63
CA GLU A 175 30.85 -0.54 -17.34
C GLU A 175 30.51 0.80 -17.99
N ASN A 176 29.95 0.78 -19.20
CA ASN A 176 29.57 2.00 -19.90
C ASN A 176 28.45 2.75 -19.15
N GLU A 177 27.44 2.03 -18.66
CA GLU A 177 26.36 2.65 -17.86
C GLU A 177 26.93 3.26 -16.56
N LEU A 178 27.88 2.59 -15.91
CA LEU A 178 28.56 3.11 -14.72
C LEU A 178 29.41 4.34 -15.04
N ASN A 179 30.21 4.27 -16.11
CA ASN A 179 31.11 5.35 -16.53
C ASN A 179 30.36 6.62 -16.92
N TYR A 180 29.13 6.51 -17.43
CA TYR A 180 28.28 7.67 -17.69
C TYR A 180 28.10 8.50 -16.41
N PHE A 181 27.68 7.89 -15.31
CA PHE A 181 27.51 8.61 -14.03
C PHE A 181 28.83 9.15 -13.48
N ILE A 182 29.91 8.39 -13.61
CA ILE A 182 31.26 8.86 -13.21
C ILE A 182 31.64 10.10 -14.02
N SER A 183 31.37 10.13 -15.33
CA SER A 183 31.65 11.29 -16.19
C SER A 183 30.82 12.53 -15.84
N LYS A 184 29.70 12.35 -15.13
CA LYS A 184 28.84 13.42 -14.60
C LYS A 184 29.24 13.89 -13.20
N GLY A 185 30.44 13.51 -12.74
CA GLY A 185 31.02 13.98 -11.48
C GLY A 185 30.67 13.13 -10.25
N PHE A 186 30.00 11.98 -10.42
CA PHE A 186 29.75 11.11 -9.26
C PHE A 186 31.01 10.32 -8.89
N ASP A 187 31.37 10.35 -7.60
CA ASP A 187 32.44 9.50 -7.09
C ASP A 187 31.92 8.07 -6.84
N ILE A 188 32.51 7.09 -7.53
CA ILE A 188 32.19 5.67 -7.34
C ILE A 188 32.43 5.17 -5.90
N LYS A 189 33.33 5.85 -5.15
CA LYS A 189 33.64 5.54 -3.75
C LYS A 189 32.72 6.24 -2.77
N SER A 190 31.77 7.07 -3.24
CA SER A 190 30.84 7.77 -2.38
C SER A 190 30.05 6.81 -1.50
N ARG A 191 29.67 7.28 -0.32
CA ARG A 191 28.82 6.56 0.62
C ARG A 191 27.61 7.40 0.96
N ASP A 192 26.49 6.72 1.27
CA ASP A 192 25.36 7.40 1.88
C ASP A 192 25.67 7.77 3.35
N PRO A 193 24.83 8.60 4.01
CA PRO A 193 25.04 8.96 5.42
C PRO A 193 25.05 7.77 6.39
N LYS A 194 24.51 6.63 5.98
CA LYS A 194 24.58 5.38 6.76
C LYS A 194 25.88 4.58 6.52
N GLY A 195 26.74 5.05 5.63
CA GLY A 195 28.02 4.42 5.29
C GLY A 195 27.94 3.36 4.19
N ASN A 196 26.77 3.16 3.54
CA ASN A 196 26.65 2.22 2.43
C ASN A 196 27.32 2.75 1.17
N ASN A 197 28.03 1.88 0.47
CA ASN A 197 28.63 2.18 -0.84
C ASN A 197 27.76 1.62 -1.99
N ILE A 198 28.22 1.83 -3.22
CA ILE A 198 27.56 1.35 -4.44
C ILE A 198 27.39 -0.17 -4.47
N PHE A 199 28.26 -0.98 -3.84
CA PHE A 199 28.11 -2.43 -3.77
C PHE A 199 26.88 -2.84 -2.96
N ASN A 200 26.63 -2.18 -1.80
CA ASN A 200 25.46 -2.42 -0.96
C ASN A 200 24.15 -2.10 -1.70
N TYR A 201 24.15 -1.13 -2.60
CA TYR A 201 23.00 -0.82 -3.44
C TYR A 201 22.85 -1.79 -4.60
N ALA A 202 23.92 -2.06 -5.35
CA ALA A 202 23.91 -2.91 -6.54
C ALA A 202 23.48 -4.35 -6.22
N VAL A 203 23.84 -4.88 -5.06
CA VAL A 203 23.52 -6.26 -4.67
C VAL A 203 22.02 -6.55 -4.59
N LYS A 204 21.15 -5.53 -4.48
CA LYS A 204 19.70 -5.70 -4.46
C LYS A 204 19.14 -6.35 -5.73
N SER A 205 19.84 -6.23 -6.85
CA SER A 205 19.45 -6.85 -8.13
C SER A 205 20.10 -8.21 -8.38
N GLY A 206 21.04 -8.64 -7.55
CA GLY A 206 21.75 -9.91 -7.70
C GLY A 206 22.58 -10.05 -8.97
N ASN A 207 22.91 -8.97 -9.65
CA ASN A 207 23.71 -9.00 -10.86
C ASN A 207 25.19 -9.27 -10.53
N ILE A 208 25.53 -10.55 -10.41
CA ILE A 208 26.88 -10.98 -10.04
C ILE A 208 27.96 -10.42 -10.99
N SER A 209 27.67 -10.30 -12.29
CA SER A 209 28.61 -9.73 -13.26
C SER A 209 28.93 -8.27 -12.96
N PHE A 210 27.92 -7.49 -12.59
CA PHE A 210 28.13 -6.09 -12.21
C PHE A 210 28.82 -5.98 -10.85
N LEU A 211 28.51 -6.86 -9.89
CA LEU A 211 29.21 -6.91 -8.61
C LEU A 211 30.72 -7.22 -8.79
N LYS A 212 31.06 -8.17 -9.69
CA LYS A 212 32.44 -8.46 -10.05
C LYS A 212 33.14 -7.25 -10.68
N LEU A 213 32.45 -6.49 -11.52
CA LEU A 213 32.94 -5.23 -12.09
C LEU A 213 33.27 -4.22 -10.98
N LEU A 214 32.40 -4.03 -10.01
CA LEU A 214 32.65 -3.14 -8.88
C LEU A 214 33.85 -3.55 -8.05
N LEU A 215 34.02 -4.85 -7.79
CA LEU A 215 35.23 -5.36 -7.12
C LEU A 215 36.50 -5.06 -7.93
N LYS A 216 36.48 -5.26 -9.25
CA LYS A 216 37.62 -4.92 -10.15
C LYS A 216 37.92 -3.42 -10.12
N LYS A 217 36.93 -2.57 -9.89
CA LYS A 217 37.08 -1.10 -9.69
C LYS A 217 37.56 -0.74 -8.27
N GLY A 218 37.86 -1.71 -7.42
CA GLY A 218 38.37 -1.48 -6.06
C GLY A 218 37.28 -1.15 -5.03
N ILE A 219 36.02 -1.43 -5.32
CA ILE A 219 34.92 -1.23 -4.36
C ILE A 219 34.87 -2.40 -3.38
N SER A 220 35.01 -2.09 -2.09
CA SER A 220 34.99 -3.13 -1.04
C SER A 220 33.55 -3.67 -0.86
N PRO A 221 33.34 -5.00 -0.83
CA PRO A 221 32.07 -5.62 -0.50
C PRO A 221 31.87 -5.68 1.03
N ASN A 222 32.92 -5.56 1.84
CA ASN A 222 32.91 -5.76 3.30
C ASN A 222 32.60 -4.48 4.07
N ILE A 223 31.53 -3.78 3.64
CA ILE A 223 31.03 -2.61 4.35
C ILE A 223 29.95 -3.06 5.33
N ILE A 224 30.14 -2.72 6.60
CA ILE A 224 29.11 -2.74 7.61
C ILE A 224 28.71 -1.29 7.81
N ASN A 225 27.45 -0.98 7.61
CA ASN A 225 26.91 0.37 7.79
C ASN A 225 26.70 0.69 9.28
N ILE A 226 26.38 1.94 9.60
CA ILE A 226 26.14 2.38 10.99
C ILE A 226 24.92 1.70 11.66
N GLU A 227 24.07 1.02 10.90
CA GLU A 227 22.93 0.24 11.38
C GLU A 227 23.26 -1.27 11.47
N GLY A 228 24.52 -1.66 11.50
CA GLY A 228 24.98 -3.05 11.58
C GLY A 228 24.76 -3.88 10.32
N GLY A 229 24.18 -3.28 9.26
CA GLY A 229 23.84 -3.99 8.03
C GLY A 229 25.01 -4.13 7.06
N ASN A 230 25.11 -5.28 6.40
CA ASN A 230 26.05 -5.56 5.32
C ASN A 230 25.34 -5.82 3.98
N ALA A 231 26.12 -6.15 2.93
CA ALA A 231 25.56 -6.45 1.61
C ALA A 231 24.55 -7.62 1.61
N VAL A 232 24.65 -8.60 2.54
CA VAL A 232 23.68 -9.71 2.64
C VAL A 232 22.31 -9.20 3.07
N LEU A 233 22.24 -8.29 4.06
CA LEU A 233 20.95 -7.65 4.44
C LEU A 233 20.37 -6.81 3.30
N TYR A 234 21.22 -6.14 2.49
CA TYR A 234 20.76 -5.41 1.32
C TYR A 234 20.25 -6.35 0.22
N ALA A 235 20.95 -7.46 -0.03
CA ALA A 235 20.51 -8.49 -0.95
C ALA A 235 19.14 -9.09 -0.54
N SER A 236 18.93 -9.34 0.75
CA SER A 236 17.67 -9.92 1.26
C SER A 236 16.46 -9.00 1.03
N LYS A 237 16.67 -7.68 0.97
CA LYS A 237 15.63 -6.71 0.67
C LYS A 237 15.16 -6.78 -0.79
N GLY A 238 16.05 -7.15 -1.72
CA GLY A 238 15.76 -7.17 -3.15
C GLY A 238 15.30 -5.82 -3.71
N LEU A 239 14.54 -5.88 -4.78
CA LEU A 239 13.81 -4.75 -5.37
C LEU A 239 12.29 -4.96 -5.20
N ARG A 240 11.48 -3.97 -5.56
CA ARG A 240 10.02 -4.01 -5.38
C ARG A 240 9.39 -5.30 -5.93
N ASN A 241 9.81 -5.74 -7.12
CA ASN A 241 9.25 -6.89 -7.84
C ASN A 241 10.31 -7.95 -8.15
N PHE A 242 11.43 -7.95 -7.43
CA PHE A 242 12.52 -8.89 -7.65
C PHE A 242 13.14 -9.32 -6.32
N GLN A 243 13.27 -10.63 -6.15
CA GLN A 243 13.99 -11.23 -5.02
C GLN A 243 15.22 -11.94 -5.55
N ASN A 244 16.32 -11.82 -4.82
CA ASN A 244 17.57 -12.44 -5.22
C ASN A 244 17.49 -13.97 -5.16
N PRO A 245 18.05 -14.68 -6.17
CA PRO A 245 18.19 -16.12 -6.14
C PRO A 245 19.31 -16.55 -5.18
N ILE A 246 19.32 -17.83 -4.83
CA ILE A 246 20.29 -18.40 -3.88
C ILE A 246 21.76 -18.18 -4.30
N GLU A 247 22.04 -18.14 -5.60
CA GLU A 247 23.36 -17.90 -6.17
C GLU A 247 23.97 -16.58 -5.70
N THR A 248 23.14 -15.55 -5.53
CA THR A 248 23.59 -14.26 -5.00
C THR A 248 24.13 -14.40 -3.58
N TYR A 249 23.42 -15.10 -2.71
CA TYR A 249 23.84 -15.29 -1.32
C TYR A 249 25.06 -16.18 -1.19
N LYS A 250 25.15 -17.26 -2.00
CA LYS A 250 26.34 -18.09 -2.11
C LYS A 250 27.56 -17.29 -2.58
N TYR A 251 27.34 -16.41 -3.57
CA TYR A 251 28.39 -15.53 -4.06
C TYR A 251 28.88 -14.56 -2.97
N LEU A 252 27.97 -13.91 -2.25
CA LEU A 252 28.33 -13.01 -1.14
C LEU A 252 29.12 -13.75 -0.05
N LYS A 253 28.70 -14.97 0.31
CA LYS A 253 29.44 -15.83 1.24
C LYS A 253 30.84 -16.15 0.73
N SER A 254 31.01 -16.43 -0.58
CA SER A 254 32.32 -16.72 -1.17
C SER A 254 33.29 -15.52 -1.17
N LEU A 255 32.75 -14.30 -1.01
CA LEU A 255 33.53 -13.07 -0.80
C LEU A 255 33.92 -12.85 0.68
N GLY A 256 33.55 -13.79 1.57
CA GLY A 256 33.86 -13.70 3.01
C GLY A 256 32.85 -12.86 3.81
N LEU A 257 31.68 -12.49 3.24
CA LEU A 257 30.69 -11.74 4.01
C LEU A 257 29.98 -12.65 5.01
N ALA A 258 29.76 -12.12 6.22
CA ALA A 258 28.94 -12.77 7.21
C ALA A 258 27.49 -12.89 6.71
N VAL A 259 26.98 -14.13 6.65
CA VAL A 259 25.60 -14.43 6.22
C VAL A 259 24.65 -14.28 7.41
N ASN A 260 25.09 -14.70 8.59
CA ASN A 260 24.36 -14.47 9.84
C ASN A 260 24.67 -13.07 10.36
N VAL A 261 23.83 -12.11 10.00
CA VAL A 261 23.97 -10.69 10.30
C VAL A 261 22.64 -10.15 10.77
N THR A 262 22.67 -9.25 11.74
CA THR A 262 21.48 -8.56 12.28
C THR A 262 21.71 -7.07 12.24
N GLY A 263 20.78 -6.31 11.70
CA GLY A 263 20.82 -4.85 11.73
C GLY A 263 20.31 -4.30 13.07
N ASP A 264 20.51 -3.02 13.32
CA ASP A 264 20.10 -2.33 14.56
C ASP A 264 18.60 -2.38 14.83
N ASN A 265 17.77 -2.57 13.77
CA ASN A 265 16.34 -2.81 13.92
C ASN A 265 15.99 -4.24 14.39
N GLY A 266 16.98 -5.05 14.70
CA GLY A 266 16.82 -6.45 15.13
C GLY A 266 16.55 -7.43 13.98
N GLN A 267 16.53 -6.98 12.72
CA GLN A 267 16.20 -7.85 11.59
C GLN A 267 17.43 -8.57 11.05
N ASN A 268 17.33 -9.89 10.91
CA ASN A 268 18.23 -10.72 10.12
C ASN A 268 17.70 -10.92 8.68
N PRO A 269 18.45 -11.52 7.75
CA PRO A 269 18.00 -11.72 6.36
C PRO A 269 16.67 -12.44 6.23
N LEU A 270 16.37 -13.43 7.10
CA LEU A 270 15.11 -14.18 7.04
C LEU A 270 13.88 -13.31 7.29
N HIS A 271 13.96 -12.23 8.09
CA HIS A 271 12.84 -11.31 8.29
C HIS A 271 12.32 -10.70 7.00
N THR A 272 13.23 -10.36 6.08
CA THR A 272 12.87 -9.75 4.80
C THR A 272 12.48 -10.80 3.77
N ILE A 273 13.25 -11.88 3.69
CA ILE A 273 13.01 -12.99 2.74
C ILE A 273 11.65 -13.63 2.99
N ALA A 274 11.29 -13.87 4.26
CA ALA A 274 10.04 -14.51 4.64
C ALA A 274 8.78 -13.74 4.20
N LYS A 275 8.89 -12.46 3.86
CA LYS A 275 7.73 -11.69 3.39
C LYS A 275 7.26 -12.04 1.97
N LYS A 276 8.19 -12.44 1.08
CA LYS A 276 7.90 -12.52 -0.36
C LYS A 276 8.60 -13.64 -1.11
N ASN A 277 9.75 -14.11 -0.61
CA ASN A 277 10.50 -15.14 -1.30
C ASN A 277 9.86 -16.50 -1.05
N ASN A 278 9.72 -17.31 -2.09
CA ASN A 278 9.11 -18.63 -2.00
C ASN A 278 10.09 -19.77 -2.36
N ASP A 279 11.37 -19.47 -2.52
CA ASP A 279 12.44 -20.46 -2.74
C ASP A 279 12.87 -21.05 -1.40
N LEU A 280 12.52 -22.30 -1.14
CA LEU A 280 12.81 -23.00 0.13
C LEU A 280 14.31 -23.25 0.33
N ASP A 281 15.10 -23.34 -0.74
CA ASP A 281 16.55 -23.53 -0.66
C ASP A 281 17.22 -22.31 -0.02
N ILE A 282 16.67 -21.12 -0.24
CA ILE A 282 17.20 -19.91 0.38
C ILE A 282 16.96 -19.95 1.90
N PHE A 283 15.78 -20.38 2.36
CA PHE A 283 15.50 -20.53 3.80
C PHE A 283 16.44 -21.57 4.42
N SER A 284 16.56 -22.75 3.78
CA SER A 284 17.49 -23.81 4.18
C SER A 284 18.93 -23.31 4.27
N PHE A 285 19.37 -22.54 3.27
CA PHE A 285 20.71 -21.96 3.25
C PHE A 285 20.94 -21.06 4.46
N PHE A 286 20.05 -20.10 4.72
CA PHE A 286 20.24 -19.17 5.83
C PHE A 286 20.17 -19.86 7.20
N MET A 287 19.23 -20.79 7.39
CA MET A 287 19.15 -21.56 8.64
C MET A 287 20.41 -22.42 8.87
N LYS A 288 20.94 -23.05 7.80
CA LYS A 288 22.22 -23.81 7.87
C LYS A 288 23.42 -22.92 8.22
N GLU A 289 23.38 -21.64 7.81
CA GLU A 289 24.41 -20.64 8.18
C GLU A 289 24.17 -20.03 9.57
N GLY A 290 23.24 -20.59 10.36
CA GLY A 290 22.96 -20.19 11.74
C GLY A 290 22.07 -18.96 11.91
N VAL A 291 21.37 -18.52 10.84
CA VAL A 291 20.41 -17.42 10.95
C VAL A 291 19.15 -17.91 11.67
N ASP A 292 18.85 -17.31 12.83
CA ASP A 292 17.73 -17.75 13.68
C ASP A 292 16.38 -17.27 13.13
N ILE A 293 15.49 -18.24 12.80
CA ILE A 293 14.13 -17.99 12.37
C ILE A 293 13.20 -17.52 13.49
N ASN A 294 13.61 -17.74 14.75
CA ASN A 294 12.84 -17.36 15.94
C ASN A 294 13.25 -15.99 16.49
N LEU A 295 14.30 -15.37 15.93
CA LEU A 295 14.70 -14.03 16.34
C LEU A 295 13.54 -13.06 16.13
N GLN A 296 13.16 -12.33 17.17
CA GLN A 296 12.22 -11.23 17.07
C GLN A 296 12.98 -9.93 16.82
N ASP A 297 12.51 -9.13 15.86
CA ASP A 297 13.04 -7.80 15.61
C ASP A 297 12.64 -6.80 16.71
N ASN A 298 13.05 -5.54 16.57
CA ASN A 298 12.74 -4.51 17.56
C ASN A 298 11.24 -4.25 17.76
N GLU A 299 10.39 -4.73 16.85
CA GLU A 299 8.92 -4.70 17.01
C GLU A 299 8.35 -6.02 17.50
N GLY A 300 9.20 -6.98 17.85
CA GLY A 300 8.82 -8.31 18.30
C GLY A 300 8.33 -9.24 17.18
N VAL A 301 8.56 -8.87 15.93
CA VAL A 301 8.13 -9.66 14.77
C VAL A 301 9.22 -10.66 14.39
N SER A 302 8.89 -11.95 14.28
CA SER A 302 9.82 -12.96 13.80
C SER A 302 9.71 -13.18 12.27
N PRO A 303 10.72 -13.81 11.63
CA PRO A 303 10.60 -14.25 10.24
C PRO A 303 9.37 -15.10 9.96
N PHE A 304 9.01 -16.02 10.88
CA PHE A 304 7.81 -16.84 10.74
C PHE A 304 6.52 -16.00 10.75
N MET A 305 6.43 -15.00 11.63
CA MET A 305 5.28 -14.07 11.63
C MET A 305 5.17 -13.33 10.29
N ASN A 306 6.30 -12.91 9.70
CA ASN A 306 6.32 -12.30 8.37
C ASN A 306 5.84 -13.28 7.27
N ALA A 307 6.25 -14.54 7.32
CA ALA A 307 5.75 -15.57 6.40
C ALA A 307 4.25 -15.81 6.56
N ALA A 308 3.78 -15.99 7.79
CA ALA A 308 2.35 -16.15 8.09
C ALA A 308 1.52 -14.94 7.64
N ASN A 309 2.08 -13.74 7.72
CA ASN A 309 1.41 -12.51 7.28
C ASN A 309 1.21 -12.42 5.77
N SER A 310 2.18 -12.84 4.94
CA SER A 310 2.16 -12.46 3.52
C SER A 310 2.78 -13.45 2.54
N ASN A 311 3.24 -14.61 3.00
CA ASN A 311 3.84 -15.60 2.11
C ASN A 311 2.87 -16.74 1.76
N GLU A 312 3.28 -17.57 0.80
CA GLU A 312 2.52 -18.74 0.35
C GLU A 312 2.48 -19.84 1.43
N LEU A 313 1.44 -20.67 1.40
CA LEU A 313 1.26 -21.78 2.33
C LEU A 313 2.49 -22.69 2.42
N ARG A 314 3.10 -23.07 1.28
CA ARG A 314 4.25 -23.97 1.26
C ARG A 314 5.46 -23.43 2.05
N VAL A 315 5.64 -22.11 2.11
CA VAL A 315 6.71 -21.49 2.89
C VAL A 315 6.37 -21.56 4.38
N VAL A 316 5.12 -21.29 4.76
CA VAL A 316 4.64 -21.41 6.13
C VAL A 316 4.75 -22.86 6.62
N GLU A 317 4.38 -23.83 5.78
CA GLU A 317 4.53 -25.26 6.05
C GLU A 317 5.99 -25.66 6.29
N PHE A 318 6.90 -25.17 5.46
CA PHE A 318 8.32 -25.44 5.60
C PHE A 318 8.93 -24.85 6.88
N LEU A 319 8.52 -23.62 7.24
CA LEU A 319 9.12 -22.89 8.34
C LEU A 319 8.57 -23.34 9.71
N ILE A 320 7.33 -23.82 9.79
CA ILE A 320 6.65 -24.06 11.07
C ILE A 320 7.37 -25.10 11.94
N ASP A 321 8.00 -26.10 11.32
CA ASP A 321 8.73 -27.16 12.02
C ASP A 321 10.02 -26.65 12.71
N HIS A 322 10.43 -25.44 12.39
CA HIS A 322 11.58 -24.74 13.01
C HIS A 322 11.18 -23.69 14.06
N VAL A 323 9.86 -23.51 14.29
CA VAL A 323 9.33 -22.49 15.21
C VAL A 323 9.21 -23.03 16.61
N LYS A 324 9.85 -22.36 17.56
CA LYS A 324 9.84 -22.76 18.99
C LYS A 324 8.52 -22.45 19.69
N ASN A 325 7.88 -21.33 19.34
CA ASN A 325 6.63 -20.88 19.93
C ASN A 325 5.68 -20.33 18.84
N LEU A 326 4.67 -21.14 18.48
CA LEU A 326 3.66 -20.77 17.47
C LEU A 326 2.79 -19.59 17.89
N ASN A 327 2.68 -19.35 19.21
CA ASN A 327 1.85 -18.32 19.83
C ASN A 327 2.66 -17.11 20.31
N ALA A 328 3.92 -16.99 19.87
CA ALA A 328 4.72 -15.78 20.12
C ALA A 328 3.98 -14.52 19.64
N LYS A 329 4.13 -13.44 20.41
CA LYS A 329 3.48 -12.16 20.12
C LYS A 329 4.52 -11.08 19.81
N ASN A 330 4.18 -10.19 18.89
CA ASN A 330 4.94 -8.97 18.68
C ASN A 330 4.60 -7.91 19.76
N LYS A 331 5.22 -6.73 19.72
CA LYS A 331 4.96 -5.64 20.68
C LYS A 331 3.50 -5.17 20.73
N ASN A 332 2.75 -5.33 19.64
CA ASN A 332 1.32 -5.04 19.60
C ASN A 332 0.45 -6.20 20.10
N GLY A 333 1.06 -7.31 20.55
CA GLY A 333 0.35 -8.52 20.99
C GLY A 333 -0.18 -9.38 19.84
N GLN A 334 0.20 -9.11 18.60
CA GLN A 334 -0.23 -9.89 17.43
C GLN A 334 0.59 -11.17 17.33
N SER A 335 -0.09 -12.29 17.08
CA SER A 335 0.53 -13.59 16.78
C SER A 335 0.62 -13.82 15.26
N ALA A 336 1.35 -14.85 14.84
CA ALA A 336 1.39 -15.29 13.44
C ALA A 336 -0.03 -15.54 12.87
N LEU A 337 -0.93 -16.14 13.68
CA LEU A 337 -2.32 -16.38 13.28
C LEU A 337 -3.11 -15.08 13.09
N SER A 338 -3.01 -14.09 14.00
CA SER A 338 -3.72 -12.83 13.86
C SER A 338 -3.25 -12.03 12.63
N MET A 339 -1.94 -12.08 12.35
CA MET A 339 -1.37 -11.47 11.14
C MET A 339 -1.86 -12.19 9.86
N ALA A 340 -1.97 -13.53 9.88
CA ALA A 340 -2.51 -14.31 8.77
C ALA A 340 -4.00 -14.02 8.54
N VAL A 341 -4.81 -13.89 9.60
CA VAL A 341 -6.24 -13.53 9.50
C VAL A 341 -6.40 -12.19 8.79
N SER A 342 -5.54 -11.21 9.10
CA SER A 342 -5.57 -9.90 8.46
C SER A 342 -5.20 -9.96 6.99
N ASN A 343 -4.10 -10.63 6.62
CA ASN A 343 -3.44 -10.35 5.34
C ASN A 343 -3.20 -11.57 4.47
N ASN A 344 -3.41 -12.80 4.96
CA ASN A 344 -3.11 -14.01 4.21
C ASN A 344 -4.38 -14.78 3.81
N SER A 345 -4.20 -15.88 3.11
CA SER A 345 -5.26 -16.74 2.60
C SER A 345 -5.91 -17.59 3.70
N SER A 346 -7.15 -18.02 3.45
CA SER A 346 -7.87 -18.97 4.30
C SER A 346 -7.14 -20.31 4.47
N LYS A 347 -6.33 -20.72 3.49
CA LYS A 347 -5.53 -21.96 3.55
C LYS A 347 -4.43 -21.87 4.61
N VAL A 348 -3.73 -20.71 4.68
CA VAL A 348 -2.70 -20.47 5.71
C VAL A 348 -3.32 -20.44 7.09
N ILE A 349 -4.48 -19.80 7.26
CA ILE A 349 -5.21 -19.76 8.52
C ILE A 349 -5.59 -21.16 9.01
N ASP A 350 -6.20 -21.97 8.15
CA ASP A 350 -6.61 -23.33 8.50
C ASP A 350 -5.40 -24.21 8.86
N PHE A 351 -4.31 -24.08 8.12
CA PHE A 351 -3.07 -24.79 8.42
C PHE A 351 -2.50 -24.39 9.79
N LEU A 352 -2.39 -23.09 10.10
CA LEU A 352 -1.90 -22.61 11.41
C LEU A 352 -2.77 -23.12 12.57
N LEU A 353 -4.10 -23.10 12.39
CA LEU A 353 -5.02 -23.65 13.39
C LEU A 353 -4.86 -25.17 13.55
N THR A 354 -4.64 -25.90 12.46
CA THR A 354 -4.38 -27.35 12.49
C THR A 354 -3.08 -27.69 13.23
N LYS A 355 -2.08 -26.79 13.15
CA LYS A 355 -0.81 -26.93 13.87
C LYS A 355 -0.85 -26.45 15.32
N GLY A 356 -2.01 -26.00 15.84
CA GLY A 356 -2.21 -25.65 17.24
C GLY A 356 -1.97 -24.19 17.58
N CYS A 357 -2.00 -23.29 16.58
CA CYS A 357 -2.04 -21.85 16.91
C CYS A 357 -3.32 -21.52 17.66
N ASP A 358 -3.20 -20.77 18.76
CA ASP A 358 -4.30 -20.44 19.65
C ASP A 358 -5.23 -19.39 19.02
N ILE A 359 -6.48 -19.79 18.82
CA ILE A 359 -7.56 -18.96 18.25
C ILE A 359 -8.07 -17.88 19.21
N HIS A 360 -7.79 -18.01 20.50
CA HIS A 360 -8.32 -17.14 21.57
C HIS A 360 -7.34 -16.02 21.97
N LEU A 361 -6.16 -15.96 21.36
CA LEU A 361 -5.19 -14.90 21.66
C LEU A 361 -5.77 -13.52 21.36
N LYS A 362 -5.52 -12.61 22.30
CA LYS A 362 -5.83 -11.19 22.16
C LYS A 362 -4.54 -10.39 22.02
N ASP A 363 -4.61 -9.29 21.29
CA ASP A 363 -3.51 -8.34 21.20
C ASP A 363 -3.41 -7.45 22.45
N THR A 364 -2.48 -6.50 22.48
CA THR A 364 -2.28 -5.59 23.63
C THR A 364 -3.46 -4.65 23.88
N LYS A 365 -4.33 -4.44 22.87
CA LYS A 365 -5.58 -3.69 22.98
C LYS A 365 -6.78 -4.58 23.28
N GLY A 366 -6.56 -5.88 23.56
CA GLY A 366 -7.60 -6.86 23.80
C GLY A 366 -8.43 -7.24 22.59
N ASN A 367 -8.00 -6.90 21.38
CA ASN A 367 -8.69 -7.28 20.16
C ASN A 367 -8.56 -8.79 19.91
N THR A 368 -9.65 -9.42 19.52
CA THR A 368 -9.75 -10.85 19.17
C THR A 368 -9.42 -11.09 17.69
N LEU A 369 -9.33 -12.35 17.26
CA LEU A 369 -9.22 -12.68 15.83
C LEU A 369 -10.43 -12.20 15.02
N ALA A 370 -11.62 -12.17 15.61
CA ALA A 370 -12.82 -11.63 14.96
C ALA A 370 -12.65 -10.14 14.58
N PHE A 371 -12.00 -9.36 15.46
CA PHE A 371 -11.64 -7.97 15.13
C PHE A 371 -10.77 -7.88 13.87
N TYR A 372 -9.69 -8.67 13.80
CA TYR A 372 -8.77 -8.66 12.66
C TYR A 372 -9.48 -9.03 11.36
N LEU A 373 -10.36 -10.04 11.40
CA LEU A 373 -11.16 -10.45 10.25
C LEU A 373 -12.09 -9.33 9.78
N VAL A 374 -12.86 -8.71 10.70
CA VAL A 374 -13.85 -7.68 10.41
C VAL A 374 -13.18 -6.36 9.99
N ASN A 375 -12.07 -6.01 10.64
CA ASN A 375 -11.36 -4.77 10.34
C ASN A 375 -10.72 -4.76 8.94
N THR A 376 -10.39 -5.91 8.38
CA THR A 376 -9.82 -6.04 7.03
C THR A 376 -10.85 -6.35 5.94
N PHE A 377 -12.14 -6.33 6.28
CA PHE A 377 -13.20 -6.55 5.29
C PHE A 377 -13.19 -5.48 4.19
N GLU A 378 -13.12 -5.95 2.95
CA GLU A 378 -13.29 -5.15 1.73
C GLU A 378 -14.32 -5.84 0.83
N LYS A 379 -15.26 -5.06 0.27
CA LYS A 379 -16.32 -5.60 -0.60
C LYS A 379 -15.77 -6.33 -1.83
N SER A 380 -14.65 -5.86 -2.35
CA SER A 380 -13.95 -6.47 -3.49
C SER A 380 -13.40 -7.87 -3.19
N ASP A 381 -13.23 -8.23 -1.90
CA ASP A 381 -12.68 -9.51 -1.44
C ASP A 381 -13.65 -10.30 -0.52
N GLU A 382 -14.93 -10.10 -0.70
CA GLU A 382 -16.00 -10.76 0.10
C GLU A 382 -15.85 -12.29 0.11
N LYS A 383 -15.52 -12.89 -1.03
CA LYS A 383 -15.34 -14.34 -1.11
C LYS A 383 -14.20 -14.85 -0.20
N SER A 384 -13.13 -14.11 -0.07
CA SER A 384 -12.03 -14.44 0.83
C SER A 384 -12.46 -14.30 2.28
N PHE A 385 -13.14 -13.20 2.61
CA PHE A 385 -13.71 -12.97 3.94
C PHE A 385 -14.61 -14.13 4.38
N GLU A 386 -15.56 -14.55 3.55
CA GLU A 386 -16.48 -15.66 3.87
C GLU A 386 -15.75 -17.00 4.10
N LYS A 387 -14.71 -17.30 3.32
CA LYS A 387 -13.88 -18.49 3.53
C LYS A 387 -13.16 -18.45 4.87
N LYS A 388 -12.55 -17.31 5.20
CA LYS A 388 -11.87 -17.10 6.49
C LYS A 388 -12.84 -17.21 7.65
N LEU A 389 -14.00 -16.54 7.56
CA LEU A 389 -15.06 -16.54 8.56
C LEU A 389 -15.53 -17.97 8.87
N LYS A 390 -15.85 -18.74 7.82
CA LYS A 390 -16.30 -20.14 7.95
C LYS A 390 -15.29 -21.00 8.68
N ILE A 391 -14.01 -20.90 8.34
CA ILE A 391 -12.93 -21.65 9.00
C ILE A 391 -12.84 -21.27 10.48
N LEU A 392 -12.78 -19.97 10.78
CA LEU A 392 -12.62 -19.49 12.13
C LEU A 392 -13.80 -19.89 13.04
N ILE A 393 -15.05 -19.78 12.55
CA ILE A 393 -16.24 -20.24 13.30
C ILE A 393 -16.20 -21.75 13.53
N ASN A 394 -15.88 -22.55 12.52
CA ASN A 394 -15.79 -23.99 12.65
C ASN A 394 -14.70 -24.45 13.65
N ARG A 395 -13.70 -23.60 13.88
CA ARG A 395 -12.64 -23.80 14.87
C ARG A 395 -12.94 -23.17 16.24
N GLY A 396 -14.17 -22.63 16.45
CA GLY A 396 -14.64 -22.15 17.74
C GLY A 396 -14.44 -20.67 18.01
N LEU A 397 -14.12 -19.84 16.97
CA LEU A 397 -14.06 -18.39 17.16
C LEU A 397 -15.46 -17.84 17.46
N SER A 398 -15.61 -17.15 18.60
CA SER A 398 -16.83 -16.42 18.94
C SER A 398 -16.85 -15.05 18.24
N MET A 399 -18.00 -14.74 17.61
CA MET A 399 -18.25 -13.43 17.00
C MET A 399 -18.91 -12.43 17.96
N ASN A 400 -19.31 -12.87 19.17
CA ASN A 400 -20.04 -12.06 20.16
C ASN A 400 -19.14 -11.45 21.24
N GLN A 401 -17.83 -11.66 21.16
CA GLN A 401 -16.88 -11.09 22.12
C GLN A 401 -16.61 -9.62 21.82
N ASN A 402 -16.77 -8.78 22.83
CA ASN A 402 -16.35 -7.39 22.76
C ASN A 402 -14.84 -7.26 22.81
N GLN A 403 -14.33 -6.20 22.21
CA GLN A 403 -12.94 -5.77 22.33
C GLN A 403 -12.71 -5.10 23.70
N SER A 404 -11.47 -4.79 24.08
CA SER A 404 -11.19 -4.21 25.40
C SER A 404 -11.80 -2.82 25.62
N ASP A 405 -12.06 -2.07 24.56
CA ASP A 405 -12.76 -0.78 24.58
C ASP A 405 -14.30 -0.92 24.63
N GLY A 406 -14.80 -2.14 24.85
CA GLY A 406 -16.22 -2.46 24.88
C GLY A 406 -16.88 -2.53 23.50
N ASN A 407 -16.18 -2.20 22.41
CA ASN A 407 -16.77 -2.27 21.07
C ASN A 407 -17.10 -3.71 20.69
N SER A 408 -18.34 -3.96 20.29
CA SER A 408 -18.73 -5.16 19.57
C SER A 408 -18.30 -5.08 18.10
N LEU A 409 -18.40 -6.17 17.35
CA LEU A 409 -18.10 -6.15 15.92
C LEU A 409 -19.08 -5.25 15.12
N LEU A 410 -20.30 -5.04 15.61
CA LEU A 410 -21.24 -4.08 15.01
C LEU A 410 -20.74 -2.64 15.15
N HIS A 411 -20.15 -2.28 16.30
CA HIS A 411 -19.52 -0.96 16.48
C HIS A 411 -18.40 -0.73 15.47
N ILE A 412 -17.58 -1.76 15.19
CA ILE A 412 -16.48 -1.67 14.21
C ILE A 412 -17.04 -1.47 12.80
N ALA A 413 -18.10 -2.19 12.43
CA ALA A 413 -18.75 -2.06 11.13
C ALA A 413 -19.40 -0.67 10.94
N ALA A 414 -20.03 -0.12 12.00
CA ALA A 414 -20.60 1.23 12.00
C ALA A 414 -19.50 2.30 11.82
N LYS A 415 -18.40 2.20 12.57
CA LYS A 415 -17.22 3.10 12.40
C LYS A 415 -16.66 3.08 10.97
N LYS A 416 -16.74 1.94 10.27
CA LYS A 416 -16.36 1.82 8.86
C LYS A 416 -17.43 2.35 7.89
N ASN A 417 -18.59 2.77 8.38
CA ASN A 417 -19.78 3.10 7.59
C ASN A 417 -20.09 2.02 6.54
N ASN A 418 -20.03 0.75 6.95
CA ASN A 418 -20.17 -0.40 6.05
C ASN A 418 -21.46 -1.18 6.36
N LEU A 419 -22.53 -0.85 5.61
CA LEU A 419 -23.84 -1.48 5.77
C LEU A 419 -23.84 -2.99 5.45
N GLU A 420 -23.06 -3.41 4.46
CA GLU A 420 -22.98 -4.82 4.06
C GLU A 420 -22.34 -5.66 5.17
N LEU A 421 -21.26 -5.15 5.74
CA LEU A 421 -20.61 -5.77 6.88
C LEU A 421 -21.53 -5.82 8.11
N LEU A 422 -22.28 -4.76 8.39
CA LEU A 422 -23.28 -4.74 9.46
C LEU A 422 -24.33 -5.85 9.26
N ARG A 423 -24.94 -5.93 8.08
CA ARG A 423 -25.90 -7.00 7.74
C ARG A 423 -25.33 -8.38 7.94
N ARG A 424 -24.07 -8.56 7.56
CA ARG A 424 -23.39 -9.84 7.72
C ARG A 424 -23.14 -10.19 9.18
N LEU A 425 -22.86 -9.21 10.02
CA LEU A 425 -22.56 -9.41 11.44
C LEU A 425 -23.81 -9.53 12.30
N SER A 426 -24.93 -8.92 11.94
CA SER A 426 -26.21 -9.01 12.67
C SER A 426 -26.72 -10.45 12.82
N GLN A 427 -26.30 -11.36 11.93
CA GLN A 427 -26.66 -12.79 11.97
C GLN A 427 -26.06 -13.54 13.16
N PHE A 428 -25.08 -12.96 13.85
CA PHE A 428 -24.38 -13.62 14.96
C PHE A 428 -24.99 -13.34 16.35
N GLY A 429 -26.18 -12.71 16.41
CA GLY A 429 -26.87 -12.42 17.65
C GLY A 429 -26.09 -11.47 18.57
N ILE A 430 -25.33 -10.54 17.98
CA ILE A 430 -24.64 -9.49 18.73
C ILE A 430 -25.68 -8.49 19.21
N ASP A 431 -25.65 -8.14 20.51
CA ASP A 431 -26.57 -7.15 21.04
C ASP A 431 -26.40 -5.79 20.34
N ILE A 432 -27.44 -5.37 19.63
CA ILE A 432 -27.46 -4.12 18.83
C ILE A 432 -27.51 -2.87 19.73
N ASN A 433 -27.98 -3.03 20.99
CA ASN A 433 -28.12 -1.96 21.96
C ASN A 433 -26.97 -1.94 22.99
N ALA A 434 -26.00 -2.86 22.85
CA ALA A 434 -24.82 -2.84 23.69
C ALA A 434 -24.08 -1.50 23.62
N VAL A 435 -23.63 -1.00 24.76
CA VAL A 435 -22.81 0.21 24.85
C VAL A 435 -21.33 -0.15 24.99
N ASN A 436 -20.47 0.60 24.35
CA ASN A 436 -19.02 0.47 24.55
C ASN A 436 -18.56 1.23 25.79
N ASN A 437 -17.27 1.17 26.14
CA ASN A 437 -16.70 1.83 27.31
C ASN A 437 -16.80 3.37 27.28
N SER A 438 -17.14 3.96 26.14
CA SER A 438 -17.40 5.40 25.98
C SER A 438 -18.90 5.74 26.00
N GLY A 439 -19.77 4.81 26.36
CA GLY A 439 -21.21 5.04 26.42
C GLY A 439 -21.93 5.04 25.08
N TYR A 440 -21.28 4.70 23.97
CA TYR A 440 -21.89 4.71 22.63
C TYR A 440 -22.46 3.34 22.26
N THR A 441 -23.71 3.35 21.73
CA THR A 441 -24.26 2.20 21.00
C THR A 441 -23.79 2.21 19.53
N VAL A 442 -24.07 1.12 18.81
CA VAL A 442 -23.81 1.07 17.37
C VAL A 442 -24.57 2.14 16.61
N LEU A 443 -25.80 2.49 17.06
CA LEU A 443 -26.62 3.54 16.45
C LEU A 443 -26.02 4.94 16.66
N HIS A 444 -25.48 5.22 17.84
CA HIS A 444 -24.74 6.47 18.10
C HIS A 444 -23.57 6.62 17.13
N LEU A 445 -22.71 5.59 16.98
CA LEU A 445 -21.56 5.64 16.07
C LEU A 445 -22.00 5.77 14.60
N ALA A 446 -23.08 5.08 14.21
CA ALA A 446 -23.65 5.25 12.88
C ALA A 446 -24.12 6.68 12.64
N SER A 447 -24.82 7.29 13.59
CA SER A 447 -25.30 8.67 13.50
C SER A 447 -24.19 9.69 13.32
N MET A 448 -23.07 9.52 14.03
CA MET A 448 -21.88 10.38 13.91
C MET A 448 -21.14 10.23 12.57
N MET A 449 -21.14 9.03 11.96
CA MET A 449 -20.22 8.68 10.88
C MET A 449 -20.92 8.34 9.55
N ALA A 450 -22.23 8.24 9.52
CA ALA A 450 -22.98 7.88 8.32
C ALA A 450 -22.82 8.92 7.21
N LYS A 451 -22.63 8.44 6.00
CA LYS A 451 -22.58 9.25 4.77
C LYS A 451 -23.99 9.49 4.19
N ASP A 452 -24.91 8.61 4.54
CA ASP A 452 -26.32 8.66 4.16
C ASP A 452 -27.17 7.94 5.22
N GLU A 453 -28.48 7.94 5.04
CA GLU A 453 -29.42 7.38 6.02
C GLU A 453 -29.49 5.84 6.05
N SER A 454 -28.83 5.14 5.11
CA SER A 454 -29.04 3.70 4.89
C SER A 454 -28.66 2.85 6.09
N ILE A 455 -27.52 3.15 6.71
CA ILE A 455 -27.01 2.40 7.86
C ILE A 455 -27.85 2.65 9.12
N ILE A 456 -28.30 3.89 9.31
CA ILE A 456 -29.13 4.28 10.46
C ILE A 456 -30.51 3.61 10.35
N LYS A 457 -31.16 3.70 9.20
CA LYS A 457 -32.45 3.05 8.95
C LYS A 457 -32.36 1.53 9.12
N TYR A 458 -31.28 0.94 8.65
CA TYR A 458 -31.04 -0.49 8.85
C TYR A 458 -30.98 -0.86 10.34
N LEU A 459 -30.20 -0.14 11.13
CA LEU A 459 -30.06 -0.40 12.57
C LEU A 459 -31.37 -0.26 13.32
N LEU A 460 -32.18 0.77 13.02
CA LEU A 460 -33.53 0.94 13.60
C LEU A 460 -34.44 -0.23 13.23
N ASN A 461 -34.41 -0.71 11.99
CA ASN A 461 -35.22 -1.85 11.56
C ASN A 461 -34.82 -3.15 12.24
N GLU A 462 -33.53 -3.29 12.64
CA GLU A 462 -33.02 -4.41 13.41
C GLU A 462 -33.25 -4.27 14.93
N GLY A 463 -33.91 -3.19 15.38
CA GLY A 463 -34.30 -3.01 16.79
C GLY A 463 -33.29 -2.18 17.61
N ALA A 464 -32.51 -1.34 16.99
CA ALA A 464 -31.71 -0.37 17.73
C ALA A 464 -32.59 0.66 18.43
N ASP A 465 -32.42 0.82 19.74
CA ASP A 465 -33.18 1.79 20.53
C ASP A 465 -32.59 3.20 20.37
N LYS A 466 -33.39 4.09 19.74
CA LYS A 466 -33.01 5.49 19.49
C LYS A 466 -33.01 6.38 20.73
N ASN A 467 -33.61 5.90 21.84
CA ASN A 467 -33.78 6.65 23.08
C ASN A 467 -32.61 6.48 24.06
N ILE A 468 -31.70 5.53 23.79
CA ILE A 468 -30.48 5.38 24.60
C ILE A 468 -29.69 6.67 24.50
N LYS A 469 -29.20 7.16 25.64
CA LYS A 469 -28.39 8.37 25.74
C LYS A 469 -26.94 8.04 26.05
N THR A 470 -26.04 8.85 25.54
CA THR A 470 -24.62 8.85 25.95
C THR A 470 -24.47 9.41 27.37
N GLU A 471 -23.29 9.36 27.95
CA GLU A 471 -22.94 9.99 29.22
C GLU A 471 -23.12 11.52 29.22
N PHE A 472 -23.23 12.13 28.02
CA PHE A 472 -23.49 13.56 27.83
C PHE A 472 -24.96 13.87 27.48
N ASP A 473 -25.90 12.95 27.79
CA ASP A 473 -27.31 13.06 27.46
C ASP A 473 -27.65 13.17 25.95
N GLU A 474 -26.69 12.82 25.08
CA GLU A 474 -26.89 12.85 23.62
C GLU A 474 -27.63 11.60 23.15
N THR A 475 -28.59 11.77 22.26
CA THR A 475 -29.29 10.69 21.56
C THR A 475 -28.68 10.48 20.16
N ALA A 476 -29.04 9.38 19.50
CA ALA A 476 -28.71 9.17 18.11
C ALA A 476 -29.16 10.34 17.19
N PHE A 477 -30.31 10.99 17.55
CA PHE A 477 -30.81 12.16 16.83
C PHE A 477 -29.88 13.37 16.97
N THR A 478 -29.45 13.71 18.19
CA THR A 478 -28.60 14.87 18.43
C THR A 478 -27.22 14.67 17.74
N LEU A 479 -26.66 13.49 17.80
CA LEU A 479 -25.40 13.15 17.11
C LEU A 479 -25.54 13.20 15.59
N ALA A 480 -26.70 12.78 15.02
CA ALA A 480 -26.97 12.88 13.60
C ALA A 480 -27.12 14.33 13.11
N GLN A 481 -27.63 15.24 13.96
CA GLN A 481 -27.70 16.68 13.64
C GLN A 481 -26.32 17.33 13.50
N GLU A 482 -25.32 16.86 14.24
CA GLU A 482 -23.94 17.33 14.17
C GLU A 482 -23.17 16.77 12.96
N ASN A 483 -23.67 15.70 12.35
CA ASN A 483 -23.03 15.10 11.19
C ASN A 483 -23.31 15.92 9.92
N GLU A 484 -22.31 16.65 9.44
CA GLU A 484 -22.41 17.50 8.24
C GLU A 484 -22.90 16.75 6.99
N LEU A 485 -22.60 15.47 6.86
CA LEU A 485 -23.01 14.64 5.73
C LEU A 485 -24.52 14.31 5.76
N LEU A 486 -25.16 14.45 6.92
CA LEU A 486 -26.60 14.24 7.11
C LEU A 486 -27.40 15.55 7.14
N LYS A 487 -26.76 16.72 7.11
CA LYS A 487 -27.40 18.04 7.27
C LYS A 487 -28.60 18.28 6.33
N ASN A 488 -28.58 17.72 5.13
CA ASN A 488 -29.64 17.86 4.13
C ASN A 488 -30.49 16.58 3.98
N LYS A 489 -30.40 15.66 4.95
CA LYS A 489 -31.16 14.40 4.95
C LYS A 489 -32.31 14.47 5.96
N ASN A 490 -33.32 13.66 5.71
CA ASN A 490 -34.41 13.54 6.67
C ASN A 490 -33.99 12.59 7.81
N ILE A 491 -33.74 13.16 9.00
CA ILE A 491 -33.38 12.40 10.22
C ILE A 491 -34.46 12.43 11.30
N GLU A 492 -35.65 12.98 11.00
CA GLU A 492 -36.76 13.12 11.96
C GLU A 492 -37.23 11.79 12.57
N TYR A 493 -37.03 10.68 11.87
CA TYR A 493 -37.36 9.35 12.36
C TYR A 493 -36.48 8.89 13.55
N LEU A 494 -35.42 9.62 13.87
CA LEU A 494 -34.56 9.40 15.04
C LEU A 494 -35.07 10.09 16.31
N LYS A 495 -36.05 11.01 16.21
CA LYS A 495 -36.71 11.66 17.37
C LYS A 495 -37.51 10.70 18.23
#